data_0fa066c0ed20835e72e4fbda20a58be8
#
_entry.id   0fa066c0ed20835e72e4fbda20a58be8
#
_cell.length_a   1.000
_cell.length_b   1.000
_cell.length_c   1.000
_cell.angle_alpha   90.00
_cell.angle_beta   90.00
_cell.angle_gamma   90.00
#
_symmetry.space_group_name_H-M   'P 1'
#
loop_
_entity.id
_entity.type
_entity.pdbx_description
1 polymer ?
#
loop_
_entity_poly.entity_id
_entity_poly.type
_entity_poly.pdbx_seq_one_letter_code
_entity_poly.pdbx_strand_id
1 'polypeptide(L)'
;MRLXXNYGAFSKELKGISTQLSWGVSLRKVFVDFMKRTKSWLSQLVIFLLVEAIDVGGGTIGMIESLARFNNMTQEVEREKRMNARPYMIVPYFAAIMLMATTLLTLIFVGKTVSIAQAGAATSFDLASIRTTFTVSVIVHVFMIGLVAGKISEESVAAGFKHSALLVMITLIASIFVPQLVTF
;
A
#
# COMPACT_ATOMS: atom_id res chain seq x y z
N MET A 1 -11.94 40.70 -9.73
CA MET A 1 -11.22 39.92 -8.71
C MET A 1 -10.44 38.80 -9.42
N ARG A 2 -9.11 38.96 -9.57
CA ARG A 2 -8.29 37.95 -10.28
C ARG A 2 -7.78 36.91 -9.28
N LEU A 3 -8.50 35.81 -9.21
CA LEU A 3 -7.99 34.66 -8.46
C LEU A 3 -7.33 33.66 -9.45
N UNK A 4 -6.29 33.86 -9.72
CA UNK A 4 -5.75 33.23 -10.45
C UNK A 4 -5.01 32.40 -10.06
N UNK A 5 -5.06 31.99 -9.25
CA UNK A 5 -4.47 31.28 -9.02
C UNK A 5 -4.55 30.31 -9.76
N ASN A 6 -3.63 29.87 -10.38
CA ASN A 6 -3.56 28.76 -11.29
C ASN A 6 -3.52 27.42 -10.52
N TYR A 7 -4.60 27.10 -9.89
CA TYR A 7 -4.78 25.85 -9.13
C TYR A 7 -5.22 24.68 -10.05
N GLY A 8 -4.85 24.69 -11.32
CA GLY A 8 -5.13 23.59 -12.25
C GLY A 8 -6.61 23.24 -12.37
N ALA A 9 -6.97 21.98 -12.16
CA ALA A 9 -8.33 21.48 -12.23
C ALA A 9 -9.30 22.16 -11.26
N PHE A 10 -8.82 22.55 -10.07
CA PHE A 10 -9.61 23.22 -9.04
C PHE A 10 -10.07 24.61 -9.51
N SER A 11 -9.24 25.32 -10.30
CA SER A 11 -9.60 26.64 -10.86
C SER A 11 -10.84 26.56 -11.76
N LYS A 12 -10.97 25.48 -12.55
CA LYS A 12 -12.15 25.24 -13.40
C LYS A 12 -13.41 25.03 -12.54
N GLU A 13 -13.31 24.26 -11.47
CA GLU A 13 -14.42 24.01 -10.57
C GLU A 13 -14.88 25.29 -9.86
N LEU A 14 -13.93 26.10 -9.37
CA LEU A 14 -14.23 27.40 -8.74
C LEU A 14 -14.93 28.35 -9.70
N LYS A 15 -14.50 28.37 -10.96
CA LYS A 15 -15.13 29.19 -12.00
C LYS A 15 -16.57 28.74 -12.26
N GLY A 16 -16.78 27.40 -12.33
CA GLY A 16 -18.11 26.81 -12.48
C GLY A 16 -19.03 27.17 -11.30
N ILE A 17 -18.53 27.10 -10.07
CA ILE A 17 -19.24 27.51 -8.86
C ILE A 17 -19.63 29.00 -8.94
N SER A 18 -18.66 29.86 -9.26
CA SER A 18 -18.88 31.31 -9.40
C SER A 18 -19.95 31.64 -10.44
N THR A 19 -19.92 30.96 -11.60
CA THR A 19 -20.88 31.13 -12.68
C THR A 19 -22.32 30.72 -12.23
N GLN A 20 -22.46 29.58 -11.56
CA GLN A 20 -23.76 29.11 -11.07
C GLN A 20 -24.35 30.06 -10.03
N LEU A 21 -23.50 30.61 -9.14
CA LEU A 21 -23.91 31.61 -8.14
C LEU A 21 -24.35 32.90 -8.82
N SER A 22 -23.66 33.33 -9.88
CA SER A 22 -24.06 34.54 -10.63
C SER A 22 -25.41 34.36 -11.38
N TRP A 23 -25.80 33.14 -11.66
CA TRP A 23 -27.11 32.80 -12.22
C TRP A 23 -28.20 32.66 -11.15
N GLY A 24 -27.89 32.92 -9.88
CA GLY A 24 -28.85 32.87 -8.80
C GLY A 24 -29.11 31.47 -8.24
N VAL A 25 -28.31 30.48 -8.61
CA VAL A 25 -28.42 29.14 -8.02
C VAL A 25 -27.98 29.22 -6.53
N SER A 26 -28.77 28.62 -5.64
CA SER A 26 -28.47 28.65 -4.21
C SER A 26 -27.10 28.04 -3.90
N LEU A 27 -26.38 28.67 -2.96
CA LEU A 27 -25.04 28.25 -2.52
C LEU A 27 -25.02 26.76 -2.15
N ARG A 28 -25.99 26.34 -1.37
CA ARG A 28 -26.12 24.94 -0.91
C ARG A 28 -26.19 23.96 -2.09
N LYS A 29 -27.02 24.27 -3.09
CA LYS A 29 -27.15 23.40 -4.28
C LYS A 29 -25.85 23.30 -5.06
N VAL A 30 -25.18 24.43 -5.29
CA VAL A 30 -23.90 24.48 -6.03
C VAL A 30 -22.84 23.64 -5.33
N PHE A 31 -22.71 23.74 -4.01
CA PHE A 31 -21.72 22.99 -3.24
C PHE A 31 -22.08 21.51 -3.10
N VAL A 32 -23.36 21.16 -2.97
CA VAL A 32 -23.79 19.75 -2.98
C VAL A 32 -23.42 19.08 -4.31
N ASP A 33 -23.65 19.77 -5.43
CA ASP A 33 -23.29 19.24 -6.75
C ASP A 33 -21.75 19.14 -6.92
N PHE A 34 -20.99 20.06 -6.35
CA PHE A 34 -19.52 19.98 -6.31
C PHE A 34 -19.06 18.78 -5.48
N MET A 35 -19.66 18.54 -4.30
CA MET A 35 -19.33 17.40 -3.44
C MET A 35 -19.53 16.06 -4.17
N LYS A 36 -20.61 15.93 -4.93
CA LYS A 36 -20.89 14.70 -5.71
C LYS A 36 -19.83 14.40 -6.76
N ARG A 37 -19.18 15.44 -7.32
CA ARG A 37 -18.13 15.29 -8.33
C ARG A 37 -16.75 15.07 -7.71
N THR A 38 -16.58 15.44 -6.44
CA THR A 38 -15.31 15.35 -5.74
C THR A 38 -15.14 13.99 -5.09
N LYS A 39 -14.07 13.27 -5.42
CA LYS A 39 -13.78 11.92 -4.89
C LYS A 39 -13.08 11.93 -3.53
N SER A 40 -12.54 13.09 -3.12
CA SER A 40 -11.83 13.23 -1.84
C SER A 40 -12.83 13.45 -0.70
N TRP A 41 -12.89 12.50 0.24
CA TRP A 41 -13.75 12.61 1.43
C TRP A 41 -13.42 13.86 2.26
N LEU A 42 -12.13 14.21 2.35
CA LEU A 42 -11.67 15.38 3.09
C LEU A 42 -12.20 16.68 2.45
N SER A 43 -12.14 16.76 1.10
CA SER A 43 -12.70 17.92 0.37
C SER A 43 -14.20 18.03 0.57
N GLN A 44 -14.91 16.89 0.54
CA GLN A 44 -16.36 16.86 0.79
C GLN A 44 -16.68 17.36 2.20
N LEU A 45 -15.92 16.90 3.21
CA LEU A 45 -16.12 17.30 4.60
C LEU A 45 -15.90 18.80 4.80
N VAL A 46 -14.79 19.35 4.25
CA VAL A 46 -14.45 20.77 4.35
C VAL A 46 -15.54 21.63 3.72
N ILE A 47 -16.03 21.24 2.55
CA ILE A 47 -17.10 21.98 1.84
C ILE A 47 -18.42 21.87 2.58
N PHE A 48 -18.75 20.70 3.11
CA PHE A 48 -19.95 20.51 3.93
C PHE A 48 -19.94 21.47 5.13
N LEU A 49 -18.82 21.49 5.87
CA LEU A 49 -18.66 22.38 7.03
C LEU A 49 -18.74 23.85 6.63
N LEU A 50 -18.16 24.20 5.48
CA LEU A 50 -18.21 25.58 4.97
C LEU A 50 -19.65 26.02 4.64
N VAL A 51 -20.42 25.15 3.97
CA VAL A 51 -21.84 25.44 3.63
C VAL A 51 -22.64 25.60 4.92
N GLU A 52 -22.49 24.67 5.85
CA GLU A 52 -23.20 24.71 7.12
C GLU A 52 -22.87 25.96 7.93
N ALA A 53 -21.59 26.38 7.92
CA ALA A 53 -21.13 27.61 8.56
C ALA A 53 -21.80 28.87 7.96
N ILE A 54 -21.94 28.90 6.64
CA ILE A 54 -22.56 30.01 5.92
C ILE A 54 -24.08 30.04 6.22
N ASP A 55 -24.74 28.89 6.20
CA ASP A 55 -26.18 28.77 6.44
C ASP A 55 -26.57 29.20 7.86
N VAL A 56 -25.72 28.93 8.86
CA VAL A 56 -25.95 29.33 10.26
C VAL A 56 -25.60 30.83 10.48
N GLY A 57 -25.07 31.50 9.45
CA GLY A 57 -24.70 32.91 9.53
C GLY A 57 -23.36 33.15 10.23
N GLY A 58 -22.58 32.07 10.42
CA GLY A 58 -21.31 32.11 11.11
C GLY A 58 -20.07 32.13 10.21
N GLY A 59 -20.21 32.51 8.94
CA GLY A 59 -19.13 32.53 7.97
C GLY A 59 -18.05 33.58 8.25
N THR A 60 -17.52 33.58 9.47
CA THR A 60 -16.46 34.49 9.90
C THR A 60 -15.10 34.04 9.36
N ILE A 61 -14.16 34.99 9.26
CA ILE A 61 -12.78 34.75 8.87
C ILE A 61 -12.16 33.68 9.78
N GLY A 62 -12.43 33.71 11.09
CA GLY A 62 -11.93 32.76 12.06
C GLY A 62 -12.37 31.32 11.80
N MET A 63 -13.61 31.13 11.30
CA MET A 63 -14.09 29.78 10.95
C MET A 63 -13.40 29.22 9.72
N ILE A 64 -13.19 30.05 8.69
CA ILE A 64 -12.45 29.64 7.49
C ILE A 64 -10.99 29.28 7.85
N GLU A 65 -10.39 30.08 8.74
CA GLU A 65 -9.05 29.82 9.26
C GLU A 65 -8.99 28.50 10.04
N SER A 66 -9.99 28.22 10.87
CA SER A 66 -10.08 26.95 11.62
C SER A 66 -10.23 25.75 10.68
N LEU A 67 -11.04 25.87 9.63
CA LEU A 67 -11.18 24.82 8.58
C LEU A 67 -9.86 24.60 7.85
N ALA A 68 -9.15 25.68 7.53
CA ALA A 68 -7.84 25.59 6.87
C ALA A 68 -6.81 24.89 7.77
N ARG A 69 -6.79 25.22 9.08
CA ARG A 69 -5.93 24.53 10.06
C ARG A 69 -6.27 23.05 10.16
N PHE A 70 -7.55 22.71 10.26
CA PHE A 70 -8.02 21.30 10.33
C PHE A 70 -7.56 20.53 9.11
N ASN A 71 -7.73 21.10 7.91
CA ASN A 71 -7.28 20.48 6.66
C ASN A 71 -5.77 20.22 6.65
N ASN A 72 -4.98 21.24 7.07
CA ASN A 72 -3.52 21.12 7.12
C ASN A 72 -3.08 20.08 8.14
N MET A 73 -3.67 20.06 9.33
CA MET A 73 -3.38 19.06 10.37
C MET A 73 -3.69 17.64 9.88
N THR A 74 -4.81 17.45 9.19
CA THR A 74 -5.19 16.15 8.64
C THR A 74 -4.17 15.68 7.61
N GLN A 75 -3.75 16.56 6.70
CA GLN A 75 -2.73 16.24 5.70
C GLN A 75 -1.37 15.94 6.34
N GLU A 76 -1.02 16.67 7.38
CA GLU A 76 0.23 16.45 8.13
C GLU A 76 0.23 15.08 8.81
N VAL A 77 -0.87 14.71 9.48
CA VAL A 77 -1.05 13.40 10.11
C VAL A 77 -0.94 12.27 9.06
N GLU A 78 -1.59 12.41 7.90
CA GLU A 78 -1.48 11.43 6.82
C GLU A 78 -0.04 11.30 6.30
N ARG A 79 0.64 12.43 6.13
CA ARG A 79 2.05 12.46 5.71
C ARG A 79 2.96 11.81 6.74
N GLU A 80 2.77 12.15 8.01
CA GLU A 80 3.53 11.58 9.13
C GLU A 80 3.33 10.06 9.22
N LYS A 81 2.08 9.60 9.10
CA LYS A 81 1.75 8.17 9.07
C LYS A 81 2.51 7.45 7.96
N ARG A 82 2.53 8.01 6.74
CA ARG A 82 3.25 7.43 5.60
C ARG A 82 4.76 7.41 5.83
N MET A 83 5.32 8.50 6.36
CA MET A 83 6.75 8.57 6.65
C MET A 83 7.16 7.57 7.73
N ASN A 84 6.34 7.41 8.76
CA ASN A 84 6.60 6.48 9.86
C ASN A 84 6.39 5.01 9.43
N ALA A 85 5.50 4.74 8.47
CA ALA A 85 5.24 3.38 7.97
C ALA A 85 6.36 2.86 7.04
N ARG A 86 7.03 3.75 6.30
CA ARG A 86 8.06 3.36 5.32
C ARG A 86 9.22 2.54 5.90
N PRO A 87 9.81 2.91 7.04
CA PRO A 87 10.89 2.09 7.63
C PRO A 87 10.45 0.66 7.96
N TYR A 88 9.18 0.46 8.32
CA TYR A 88 8.65 -0.87 8.64
C TYR A 88 8.58 -1.80 7.43
N MET A 89 8.76 -1.27 6.22
CA MET A 89 8.83 -2.08 4.99
C MET A 89 10.02 -3.05 5.01
N ILE A 90 11.08 -2.74 5.76
CA ILE A 90 12.24 -3.60 5.89
C ILE A 90 11.88 -4.94 6.57
N VAL A 91 10.87 -4.96 7.45
CA VAL A 91 10.48 -6.14 8.24
C VAL A 91 9.98 -7.29 7.34
N PRO A 92 9.00 -7.10 6.44
CA PRO A 92 8.61 -8.19 5.54
C PRO A 92 9.72 -8.64 4.59
N TYR A 93 10.57 -7.75 4.11
CA TYR A 93 11.72 -8.15 3.29
C TYR A 93 12.69 -9.04 4.07
N PHE A 94 13.02 -8.63 5.30
CA PHE A 94 13.89 -9.42 6.18
C PHE A 94 13.24 -10.79 6.48
N ALA A 95 11.93 -10.81 6.77
CA ALA A 95 11.19 -12.04 7.03
C ALA A 95 11.23 -12.99 5.82
N ALA A 96 11.08 -12.46 4.60
CA ALA A 96 11.14 -13.26 3.36
C ALA A 96 12.54 -13.87 3.16
N ILE A 97 13.59 -13.09 3.39
CA ILE A 97 14.99 -13.54 3.26
C ILE A 97 15.26 -14.65 4.30
N MET A 98 14.83 -14.43 5.55
CA MET A 98 15.02 -15.42 6.63
C MET A 98 14.26 -16.71 6.36
N LEU A 99 13.01 -16.61 5.88
CA LEU A 99 12.21 -17.77 5.50
C LEU A 99 12.88 -18.57 4.39
N MET A 100 13.38 -17.88 3.36
CA MET A 100 14.08 -18.50 2.24
C MET A 100 15.37 -19.20 2.71
N ALA A 101 16.19 -18.52 3.51
CA ALA A 101 17.44 -19.07 4.04
C ALA A 101 17.18 -20.32 4.90
N THR A 102 16.22 -20.25 5.80
CA THR A 102 15.84 -21.36 6.68
C THR A 102 15.36 -22.56 5.86
N THR A 103 14.55 -22.35 4.83
CA THR A 103 14.04 -23.40 3.96
C THR A 103 15.17 -24.08 3.18
N LEU A 104 16.10 -23.29 2.63
CA LEU A 104 17.27 -23.84 1.90
C LEU A 104 18.14 -24.69 2.84
N LEU A 105 18.43 -24.20 4.05
CA LEU A 105 19.18 -24.95 5.06
C LEU A 105 18.45 -26.25 5.42
N THR A 106 17.14 -26.19 5.61
CA THR A 106 16.32 -27.37 5.91
C THR A 106 16.39 -28.40 4.77
N LEU A 107 16.27 -27.95 3.51
CA LEU A 107 16.38 -28.83 2.34
C LEU A 107 17.74 -29.50 2.22
N ILE A 108 18.83 -28.77 2.48
CA ILE A 108 20.20 -29.29 2.49
C ILE A 108 20.33 -30.35 3.60
N PHE A 109 19.86 -30.06 4.80
CA PHE A 109 19.92 -30.95 5.95
C PHE A 109 19.12 -32.23 5.68
N VAL A 110 17.87 -32.10 5.22
CA VAL A 110 16.98 -33.24 4.88
C VAL A 110 17.61 -34.09 3.78
N GLY A 111 18.15 -33.45 2.74
CA GLY A 111 18.80 -34.15 1.63
C GLY A 111 19.97 -35.02 2.11
N LYS A 112 20.84 -34.47 2.97
CA LYS A 112 21.97 -35.22 3.56
C LYS A 112 21.52 -36.34 4.49
N THR A 113 20.51 -36.08 5.33
CA THR A 113 19.96 -37.07 6.25
C THR A 113 19.33 -38.24 5.49
N VAL A 114 18.54 -37.98 4.44
CA VAL A 114 17.89 -38.99 3.62
C VAL A 114 18.94 -39.83 2.86
N SER A 115 19.98 -39.17 2.31
CA SER A 115 21.04 -39.89 1.59
C SER A 115 21.80 -40.88 2.51
N ILE A 116 22.06 -40.49 3.77
CA ILE A 116 22.70 -41.35 4.78
C ILE A 116 21.74 -42.51 5.14
N ALA A 117 20.47 -42.23 5.37
CA ALA A 117 19.44 -43.23 5.73
C ALA A 117 19.25 -44.28 4.62
N GLN A 118 19.25 -43.82 3.35
CA GLN A 118 19.12 -44.71 2.19
C GLN A 118 20.31 -45.63 1.99
N ALA A 119 21.52 -45.18 2.41
CA ALA A 119 22.74 -45.99 2.36
C ALA A 119 22.70 -47.16 3.38
N GLY A 120 21.91 -46.99 4.47
CA GLY A 120 21.80 -47.98 5.53
C GLY A 120 20.52 -48.81 5.60
N ALA A 121 19.51 -48.48 4.80
CA ALA A 121 18.17 -49.13 4.89
C ALA A 121 17.48 -49.15 3.54
N ALA A 122 16.64 -50.18 3.33
CA ALA A 122 15.86 -50.37 2.08
C ALA A 122 14.61 -49.48 2.01
N THR A 123 14.66 -48.27 2.51
CA THR A 123 13.55 -47.30 2.47
C THR A 123 13.82 -46.23 1.43
N SER A 124 12.95 -46.08 0.44
CA SER A 124 13.03 -45.08 -0.58
C SER A 124 12.20 -43.85 -0.17
N PHE A 125 12.87 -42.79 0.29
CA PHE A 125 12.23 -41.50 0.49
C PHE A 125 12.28 -40.69 -0.81
N ASP A 126 11.13 -40.16 -1.23
CA ASP A 126 11.05 -39.32 -2.43
C ASP A 126 11.49 -37.88 -2.13
N LEU A 127 12.79 -37.62 -2.28
CA LEU A 127 13.39 -36.31 -2.11
C LEU A 127 12.80 -35.27 -3.06
N ALA A 128 12.37 -35.69 -4.26
CA ALA A 128 11.79 -34.79 -5.25
C ALA A 128 10.46 -34.20 -4.76
N SER A 129 9.61 -35.04 -4.18
CA SER A 129 8.33 -34.59 -3.59
C SER A 129 8.55 -33.64 -2.41
N ILE A 130 9.50 -33.96 -1.54
CA ILE A 130 9.85 -33.11 -0.38
C ILE A 130 10.32 -31.74 -0.87
N ARG A 131 11.27 -31.72 -1.80
CA ARG A 131 11.82 -30.48 -2.39
C ARG A 131 10.72 -29.63 -3.04
N THR A 132 9.85 -30.25 -3.83
CA THR A 132 8.73 -29.57 -4.53
C THR A 132 7.78 -28.95 -3.51
N THR A 133 7.39 -29.71 -2.48
CA THR A 133 6.47 -29.24 -1.44
C THR A 133 7.04 -28.03 -0.72
N PHE A 134 8.29 -28.08 -0.29
CA PHE A 134 8.96 -26.95 0.39
C PHE A 134 9.05 -25.72 -0.53
N THR A 135 9.45 -25.93 -1.79
CA THR A 135 9.59 -24.81 -2.76
C THR A 135 8.24 -24.12 -3.00
N VAL A 136 7.19 -24.90 -3.24
CA VAL A 136 5.84 -24.34 -3.46
C VAL A 136 5.36 -23.60 -2.21
N SER A 137 5.57 -24.19 -1.03
CA SER A 137 5.19 -23.58 0.25
C SER A 137 5.88 -22.21 0.43
N VAL A 138 7.19 -22.12 0.18
CA VAL A 138 7.95 -20.86 0.31
C VAL A 138 7.47 -19.83 -0.70
N ILE A 139 7.20 -20.22 -1.94
CA ILE A 139 6.70 -19.29 -2.97
C ILE A 139 5.37 -18.67 -2.51
N VAL A 140 4.45 -19.49 -1.99
CA VAL A 140 3.15 -18.99 -1.48
C VAL A 140 3.37 -18.03 -0.30
N HIS A 141 4.22 -18.39 0.67
CA HIS A 141 4.51 -17.54 1.83
C HIS A 141 5.15 -16.21 1.43
N VAL A 142 6.15 -16.25 0.56
CA VAL A 142 6.87 -15.07 0.08
C VAL A 142 5.94 -14.16 -0.74
N PHE A 143 5.02 -14.75 -1.51
CA PHE A 143 3.98 -13.99 -2.22
C PHE A 143 3.09 -13.21 -1.23
N MET A 144 2.63 -13.88 -0.16
CA MET A 144 1.80 -13.24 0.88
C MET A 144 2.59 -12.13 1.60
N ILE A 145 3.86 -12.39 1.94
CA ILE A 145 4.74 -11.39 2.55
C ILE A 145 4.88 -10.14 1.65
N GLY A 146 5.01 -10.35 0.34
CA GLY A 146 5.08 -9.26 -0.63
C GLY A 146 3.81 -8.41 -0.68
N LEU A 147 2.64 -9.04 -0.57
CA LEU A 147 1.36 -8.30 -0.49
C LEU A 147 1.32 -7.42 0.77
N VAL A 148 1.77 -7.96 1.90
CA VAL A 148 1.85 -7.22 3.17
C VAL A 148 2.82 -6.04 3.04
N ALA A 149 4.00 -6.26 2.42
CA ALA A 149 4.99 -5.21 2.17
C ALA A 149 4.39 -4.04 1.38
N GLY A 150 3.64 -4.33 0.33
CA GLY A 150 2.98 -3.31 -0.48
C GLY A 150 1.88 -2.56 0.28
N LYS A 151 1.14 -3.27 1.12
CA LYS A 151 0.11 -2.65 1.96
C LYS A 151 0.73 -1.68 2.98
N ILE A 152 1.89 -2.03 3.54
CA ILE A 152 2.63 -1.18 4.48
C ILE A 152 3.22 0.05 3.75
N SER A 153 3.84 -0.15 2.57
CA SER A 153 4.58 0.91 1.87
C SER A 153 3.69 1.93 1.17
N GLU A 154 2.63 1.48 0.49
CA GLU A 154 1.80 2.32 -0.39
C GLU A 154 0.32 2.32 0.01
N GLU A 155 -0.02 1.72 1.14
CA GLU A 155 -1.41 1.58 1.65
C GLU A 155 -2.34 0.85 0.65
N SER A 156 -1.76 0.21 -0.37
CA SER A 156 -2.48 -0.41 -1.49
C SER A 156 -2.09 -1.87 -1.67
N VAL A 157 -3.07 -2.77 -1.68
CA VAL A 157 -2.84 -4.20 -1.99
C VAL A 157 -2.35 -4.36 -3.43
N ALA A 158 -2.82 -3.50 -4.34
CA ALA A 158 -2.38 -3.53 -5.75
C ALA A 158 -0.87 -3.27 -5.88
N ALA A 159 -0.32 -2.38 -5.05
CA ALA A 159 1.13 -2.16 -4.98
C ALA A 159 1.88 -3.40 -4.47
N GLY A 160 1.23 -4.18 -3.61
CA GLY A 160 1.78 -5.44 -3.07
C GLY A 160 2.16 -6.44 -4.15
N PHE A 161 1.45 -6.47 -5.28
CA PHE A 161 1.79 -7.36 -6.39
C PHE A 161 3.19 -7.09 -6.96
N LYS A 162 3.65 -5.84 -6.98
CA LYS A 162 5.01 -5.50 -7.41
C LYS A 162 6.06 -6.11 -6.46
N HIS A 163 5.85 -5.95 -5.16
CA HIS A 163 6.73 -6.49 -4.12
C HIS A 163 6.69 -8.02 -4.11
N SER A 164 5.49 -8.61 -4.26
CA SER A 164 5.33 -10.08 -4.35
C SER A 164 6.06 -10.64 -5.56
N ALA A 165 5.89 -10.04 -6.74
CA ALA A 165 6.55 -10.49 -7.97
C ALA A 165 8.07 -10.46 -7.82
N LEU A 166 8.61 -9.37 -7.24
CA LEU A 166 10.05 -9.23 -7.00
C LEU A 166 10.56 -10.31 -6.04
N LEU A 167 9.89 -10.50 -4.91
CA LEU A 167 10.30 -11.48 -3.90
C LEU A 167 10.18 -12.94 -4.42
N VAL A 168 9.12 -13.25 -5.15
CA VAL A 168 8.94 -14.58 -5.77
C VAL A 168 10.05 -14.83 -6.79
N MET A 169 10.39 -13.83 -7.61
CA MET A 169 11.46 -13.96 -8.59
C MET A 169 12.82 -14.26 -7.92
N ILE A 170 13.14 -13.53 -6.84
CA ILE A 170 14.36 -13.77 -6.04
C ILE A 170 14.33 -15.20 -5.47
N THR A 171 13.20 -15.64 -4.93
CA THR A 171 13.03 -16.98 -4.35
C THR A 171 13.25 -18.08 -5.39
N LEU A 172 12.69 -17.91 -6.60
CA LEU A 172 12.87 -18.86 -7.71
C LEU A 172 14.35 -18.95 -8.12
N ILE A 173 15.00 -17.82 -8.28
CA ILE A 173 16.44 -17.76 -8.62
C ILE A 173 17.24 -18.48 -7.53
N ALA A 174 17.01 -18.16 -6.25
CA ALA A 174 17.72 -18.79 -5.13
C ALA A 174 17.46 -20.30 -5.08
N SER A 175 16.24 -20.75 -5.34
CA SER A 175 15.89 -22.19 -5.29
C SER A 175 16.58 -23.01 -6.40
N ILE A 176 16.97 -22.36 -7.50
CA ILE A 176 17.69 -22.99 -8.61
C ILE A 176 19.21 -22.98 -8.35
N PHE A 177 19.76 -21.82 -7.96
CA PHE A 177 21.21 -21.63 -7.88
C PHE A 177 21.84 -22.18 -6.59
N VAL A 178 21.19 -22.02 -5.44
CA VAL A 178 21.78 -22.40 -4.15
C VAL A 178 22.06 -23.92 -4.05
N PRO A 179 21.14 -24.82 -4.45
CA PRO A 179 21.47 -26.25 -4.43
C PRO A 179 22.64 -26.63 -5.32
N GLN A 180 22.83 -25.94 -6.43
CA GLN A 180 23.97 -26.19 -7.35
C GLN A 180 25.29 -25.78 -6.74
N LEU A 181 25.31 -24.71 -5.91
CA LEU A 181 26.50 -24.24 -5.22
C LEU A 181 26.92 -25.14 -4.04
N VAL A 182 25.96 -25.84 -3.44
CA VAL A 182 26.20 -26.66 -2.23
C VAL A 182 26.57 -28.12 -2.59
N THR A 183 26.31 -28.54 -3.81
CA THR A 183 26.64 -29.93 -4.27
C THR A 183 28.10 -30.11 -4.69
N PHE A 184 28.97 -29.09 -4.46
CA PHE A 184 30.41 -29.25 -4.65
C PHE A 184 31.09 -29.73 -3.35
#